data_1872a7bed40a4991ff79f4ea4c95a631
#
_entry.id   1872a7bed40a4991ff79f4ea4c95a631
#
_cell.length_a   1.000
_cell.length_b   1.000
_cell.length_c   1.000
_cell.angle_alpha   90.00
_cell.angle_beta   90.00
_cell.angle_gamma   90.00
#
_symmetry.space_group_name_H-M   'P 1'
#
loop_
_entity.id
_entity.type
_entity.pdbx_description
1 polymer ?
#
loop_
_entity_poly.entity_id
_entity_poly.type
_entity_poly.pdbx_seq_one_letter_code
_entity_poly.pdbx_strand_id
1 'polypeptide(L)'
;GSGLLVAEVVIGRWLGTVRSRVQYGDRLVDPVHQDFRGPKIYVFWNENILLPLYLRGHCNIAMLLSRHADANVLDRVARMMGFGVVRGSTFRGGSTALRELSDRARNESLTITPDGPRGPRRRLAVGCVFLASTLKIPIVAMGFGYDRPWRLGTWDKFAIPRPGGRGRGVVG
;
A
#
# COMPACT_ATOMS: atom_id res chain seq x y z
N GLY A 1 -6.83 -2.82 23.74
CA GLY A 1 -5.42 -2.88 23.80
C GLY A 1 -4.73 -4.20 23.49
N SER A 2 -4.86 -5.23 24.35
CA SER A 2 -4.04 -6.46 24.24
C SER A 2 -4.28 -7.30 22.99
N GLY A 3 -5.51 -7.37 22.48
CA GLY A 3 -5.85 -8.13 21.27
C GLY A 3 -5.21 -7.56 20.00
N LEU A 4 -5.05 -6.25 19.91
CA LEU A 4 -4.39 -5.60 18.77
C LEU A 4 -2.88 -5.89 18.74
N LEU A 5 -2.23 -5.85 19.87
CA LEU A 5 -0.81 -6.18 20.00
C LEU A 5 -0.52 -7.64 19.62
N VAL A 6 -1.40 -8.56 20.03
CA VAL A 6 -1.28 -9.98 19.65
C VAL A 6 -1.44 -10.16 18.15
N ALA A 7 -2.42 -9.50 17.52
CA ALA A 7 -2.63 -9.56 16.07
C ALA A 7 -1.42 -8.98 15.31
N GLU A 8 -0.86 -7.87 15.76
CA GLU A 8 0.34 -7.26 15.18
C GLU A 8 1.54 -8.21 15.23
N VAL A 9 1.79 -8.81 16.39
CA VAL A 9 2.87 -9.77 16.57
C VAL A 9 2.69 -11.01 15.69
N VAL A 10 1.46 -11.54 15.61
CA VAL A 10 1.17 -12.72 14.78
C VAL A 10 1.34 -12.41 13.31
N ILE A 11 0.79 -11.30 12.82
CA ILE A 11 0.91 -10.89 11.42
C ILE A 11 2.38 -10.59 11.10
N GLY A 12 3.08 -9.86 11.95
CA GLY A 12 4.48 -9.54 11.77
C GLY A 12 5.37 -10.79 11.72
N ARG A 13 5.14 -11.73 12.63
CA ARG A 13 5.88 -13.02 12.62
C ARG A 13 5.59 -13.85 11.38
N TRP A 14 4.34 -13.94 11.00
CA TRP A 14 3.94 -14.69 9.80
C TRP A 14 4.57 -14.09 8.53
N LEU A 15 4.40 -12.80 8.29
CA LEU A 15 4.99 -12.12 7.13
C LEU A 15 6.52 -12.14 7.19
N GLY A 16 7.11 -12.13 8.39
CA GLY A 16 8.54 -12.28 8.60
C GLY A 16 9.11 -13.65 8.18
N THR A 17 8.28 -14.68 8.08
CA THR A 17 8.71 -15.99 7.55
C THR A 17 8.82 -16.00 6.02
N VAL A 18 8.23 -15.02 5.33
CA VAL A 18 8.26 -14.92 3.88
C VAL A 18 9.63 -14.39 3.45
N ARG A 19 10.32 -15.19 2.64
CA ARG A 19 11.62 -14.80 2.07
C ARG A 19 11.39 -13.87 0.89
N SER A 20 11.55 -12.58 1.11
CA SER A 20 11.30 -11.56 0.10
C SER A 20 12.57 -11.00 -0.52
N ARG A 21 12.50 -10.72 -1.82
CA ARG A 21 13.51 -9.99 -2.57
C ARG A 21 12.84 -8.91 -3.40
N VAL A 22 13.41 -7.70 -3.33
CA VAL A 22 12.91 -6.55 -4.08
C VAL A 22 14.03 -6.03 -4.97
N GLN A 23 13.74 -5.86 -6.25
CA GLN A 23 14.62 -5.21 -7.21
C GLN A 23 14.17 -3.76 -7.41
N TYR A 24 15.12 -2.84 -7.41
CA TYR A 24 14.89 -1.42 -7.65
C TYR A 24 15.49 -1.00 -8.99
N GLY A 25 14.72 -0.31 -9.82
CA GLY A 25 15.24 0.43 -10.96
C GLY A 25 16.06 1.64 -10.49
N ASP A 26 15.54 2.34 -9.50
CA ASP A 26 16.23 3.43 -8.79
C ASP A 26 16.04 3.26 -7.28
N ARG A 27 17.12 3.09 -6.53
CA ARG A 27 17.06 2.94 -5.08
C ARG A 27 16.69 4.22 -4.34
N LEU A 28 16.83 5.37 -4.97
CA LEU A 28 16.49 6.66 -4.38
C LEU A 28 14.99 6.83 -4.14
N VAL A 29 14.16 5.99 -4.76
CA VAL A 29 12.71 6.00 -4.50
C VAL A 29 12.31 5.23 -3.24
N ASP A 30 13.23 4.52 -2.60
CA ASP A 30 12.97 3.77 -1.37
C ASP A 30 13.01 4.73 -0.17
N PRO A 31 11.94 4.81 0.64
CA PRO A 31 11.87 5.74 1.77
C PRO A 31 12.92 5.44 2.87
N VAL A 32 13.52 4.27 2.89
CA VAL A 32 14.59 3.94 3.85
C VAL A 32 15.99 4.27 3.33
N HIS A 33 16.11 4.69 2.08
CA HIS A 33 17.41 5.08 1.53
C HIS A 33 17.88 6.41 2.15
N GLN A 34 19.15 6.52 2.51
CA GLN A 34 19.70 7.72 3.15
C GLN A 34 19.54 8.99 2.32
N ASP A 35 19.57 8.87 0.99
CA ASP A 35 19.43 9.98 0.05
C ASP A 35 18.01 10.10 -0.53
N PHE A 36 17.03 9.46 0.11
CA PHE A 36 15.64 9.54 -0.29
C PHE A 36 15.16 10.99 -0.28
N ARG A 37 14.55 11.38 -1.39
CA ARG A 37 13.91 12.68 -1.53
C ARG A 37 12.45 12.49 -1.89
N GLY A 38 11.63 12.55 -0.86
CA GLY A 38 10.19 12.45 -1.02
C GLY A 38 9.54 13.79 -1.25
N PRO A 39 8.20 13.82 -1.27
CA PRO A 39 7.34 12.65 -1.24
C PRO A 39 7.21 11.93 -2.57
N LYS A 40 6.73 10.68 -2.51
CA LYS A 40 6.40 9.84 -3.67
C LYS A 40 4.97 9.31 -3.52
N ILE A 41 4.37 8.89 -4.64
CA ILE A 41 3.12 8.14 -4.64
C ILE A 41 3.45 6.72 -5.09
N TYR A 42 3.39 5.78 -4.15
CA TYR A 42 3.63 4.36 -4.44
C TYR A 42 2.33 3.71 -4.89
N VAL A 43 2.35 3.03 -6.03
CA VAL A 43 1.19 2.33 -6.57
C VAL A 43 1.50 0.86 -6.83
N PHE A 44 0.61 -0.01 -6.40
CA PHE A 44 0.67 -1.46 -6.61
C PHE A 44 -0.75 -2.04 -6.56
N TRP A 45 -0.93 -3.22 -7.13
CA TRP A 45 -2.24 -3.85 -7.17
C TRP A 45 -2.73 -4.25 -5.77
N ASN A 46 -4.01 -4.06 -5.50
CA ASN A 46 -4.62 -4.32 -4.21
C ASN A 46 -4.40 -5.75 -3.72
N GLU A 47 -4.39 -6.72 -4.62
CA GLU A 47 -4.17 -8.13 -4.28
C GLU A 47 -2.88 -8.42 -3.53
N ASN A 48 -1.86 -7.59 -3.69
CA ASN A 48 -0.51 -7.80 -3.13
C ASN A 48 -0.16 -6.82 -2.00
N ILE A 49 -1.14 -6.20 -1.39
CA ILE A 49 -0.93 -5.12 -0.41
C ILE A 49 -0.16 -5.55 0.86
N LEU A 50 -0.22 -6.82 1.24
CA LEU A 50 0.38 -7.28 2.50
C LEU A 50 1.90 -7.15 2.53
N LEU A 51 2.59 -7.48 1.44
CA LEU A 51 4.06 -7.44 1.41
C LEU A 51 4.61 -6.01 1.53
N PRO A 52 4.17 -5.02 0.76
CA PRO A 52 4.63 -3.65 0.93
C PRO A 52 4.29 -3.07 2.30
N LEU A 53 3.14 -3.40 2.88
CA LEU A 53 2.80 -2.98 4.25
C LEU A 53 3.83 -3.50 5.26
N TYR A 54 4.22 -4.77 5.14
CA TYR A 54 5.21 -5.37 6.02
C TYR A 54 6.62 -4.78 5.81
N LEU A 55 7.04 -4.64 4.54
CA LEU A 55 8.41 -4.21 4.22
C LEU A 55 8.68 -2.74 4.54
N ARG A 56 7.68 -1.88 4.47
CA ARG A 56 7.82 -0.43 4.62
C ARG A 56 6.87 0.17 5.66
N GLY A 57 6.55 -0.59 6.68
CA GLY A 57 5.90 -0.04 7.87
C GLY A 57 6.77 1.03 8.56
N HIS A 58 6.12 2.00 9.19
CA HIS A 58 6.79 3.10 9.91
C HIS A 58 7.77 3.93 9.03
N CYS A 59 7.46 4.09 7.75
CA CYS A 59 8.29 4.83 6.79
C CYS A 59 7.67 6.15 6.34
N ASN A 60 6.79 6.75 7.13
CA ASN A 60 6.15 8.02 6.82
C ASN A 60 5.31 7.97 5.52
N ILE A 61 4.48 6.96 5.40
CA ILE A 61 3.60 6.74 4.25
C ILE A 61 2.15 6.75 4.71
N ALA A 62 1.30 7.52 4.03
CA ALA A 62 -0.15 7.51 4.22
C ALA A 62 -0.83 6.73 3.11
N MET A 63 -1.76 5.85 3.47
CA MET A 63 -2.50 5.00 2.55
C MET A 63 -3.90 5.56 2.31
N LEU A 64 -4.30 5.64 1.05
CA LEU A 64 -5.67 5.96 0.68
C LEU A 64 -6.50 4.68 0.64
N LEU A 65 -7.55 4.64 1.44
CA LEU A 65 -8.50 3.53 1.50
C LEU A 65 -9.93 4.01 1.23
N SER A 66 -10.75 3.13 0.68
CA SER A 66 -12.18 3.37 0.50
C SER A 66 -12.90 3.67 1.81
N ARG A 67 -13.99 4.43 1.75
CA ARG A 67 -14.91 4.63 2.89
C ARG A 67 -15.81 3.43 3.19
N HIS A 68 -15.86 2.44 2.30
CA HIS A 68 -16.68 1.25 2.52
C HIS A 68 -16.18 0.41 3.69
N ALA A 69 -17.11 -0.28 4.35
CA ALA A 69 -16.82 -1.13 5.50
C ALA A 69 -15.77 -2.23 5.21
N ASP A 70 -15.72 -2.70 3.97
CA ASP A 70 -14.76 -3.71 3.53
C ASP A 70 -13.29 -3.28 3.76
N ALA A 71 -13.03 -1.98 3.73
CA ALA A 71 -11.71 -1.43 3.98
C ALA A 71 -11.36 -1.32 5.48
N ASN A 72 -12.28 -1.62 6.39
CA ASN A 72 -12.03 -1.44 7.83
C ASN A 72 -10.95 -2.37 8.37
N VAL A 73 -10.90 -3.60 7.89
CA VAL A 73 -9.85 -4.56 8.28
C VAL A 73 -8.49 -4.06 7.80
N LEU A 74 -8.43 -3.64 6.55
CA LEU A 74 -7.19 -3.13 5.96
C LEU A 74 -6.73 -1.83 6.64
N ASP A 75 -7.65 -0.95 7.01
CA ASP A 75 -7.37 0.25 7.80
C ASP A 75 -6.66 -0.11 9.11
N ARG A 76 -7.20 -1.07 9.85
CA ARG A 76 -6.59 -1.52 11.10
C ARG A 76 -5.20 -2.11 10.88
N VAL A 77 -5.05 -2.97 9.89
CA VAL A 77 -3.75 -3.58 9.56
C VAL A 77 -2.73 -2.51 9.15
N ALA A 78 -3.12 -1.58 8.29
CA ALA A 78 -2.25 -0.49 7.87
C ALA A 78 -1.76 0.37 9.04
N ARG A 79 -2.67 0.75 9.94
CA ARG A 79 -2.31 1.52 11.13
C ARG A 79 -1.40 0.75 12.08
N MET A 80 -1.66 -0.54 12.27
CA MET A 80 -0.78 -1.41 13.06
C MET A 80 0.63 -1.49 12.48
N MET A 81 0.75 -1.48 11.15
CA MET A 81 2.04 -1.47 10.44
C MET A 81 2.70 -0.09 10.38
N GLY A 82 2.11 0.91 11.01
CA GLY A 82 2.68 2.26 11.08
C GLY A 82 2.43 3.13 9.85
N PHE A 83 1.37 2.83 9.10
CA PHE A 83 0.90 3.70 8.01
C PHE A 83 -0.10 4.73 8.54
N GLY A 84 -0.05 5.94 8.00
CA GLY A 84 -1.18 6.85 8.07
C GLY A 84 -2.30 6.33 7.16
N VAL A 85 -3.55 6.66 7.47
CA VAL A 85 -4.70 6.26 6.64
C VAL A 85 -5.58 7.45 6.37
N VAL A 86 -5.92 7.65 5.09
CA VAL A 86 -6.93 8.59 4.61
C VAL A 86 -8.07 7.78 4.01
N ARG A 87 -9.29 8.03 4.47
CA ARG A 87 -10.49 7.36 3.97
C ARG A 87 -11.20 8.25 2.96
N GLY A 88 -11.37 7.76 1.74
CA GLY A 88 -12.05 8.53 0.71
C GLY A 88 -11.82 8.02 -0.70
N SER A 89 -12.07 8.90 -1.65
CA SER A 89 -11.88 8.64 -3.08
C SER A 89 -11.14 9.82 -3.70
N THR A 90 -10.32 9.56 -4.71
CA THR A 90 -9.65 10.60 -5.49
C THR A 90 -10.60 11.31 -6.47
N PHE A 91 -11.78 10.79 -6.70
CA PHE A 91 -12.65 11.25 -7.80
C PHE A 91 -14.04 11.70 -7.36
N ARG A 92 -14.77 10.91 -6.59
CA ARG A 92 -16.16 11.21 -6.20
C ARG A 92 -16.27 11.63 -4.73
N GLY A 93 -16.77 12.83 -4.48
CA GLY A 93 -16.86 13.39 -3.13
C GLY A 93 -15.49 13.62 -2.50
N GLY A 94 -14.45 13.66 -3.35
CA GLY A 94 -13.06 13.58 -2.97
C GLY A 94 -12.43 14.89 -2.50
N SER A 95 -13.16 16.00 -2.42
CA SER A 95 -12.56 17.26 -1.99
C SER A 95 -11.92 17.18 -0.61
N THR A 96 -12.57 16.50 0.33
CA THR A 96 -12.05 16.32 1.69
C THR A 96 -10.84 15.36 1.70
N ALA A 97 -10.95 14.20 1.03
CA ALA A 97 -9.84 13.26 0.93
C ALA A 97 -8.65 13.86 0.17
N LEU A 98 -8.90 14.56 -0.93
CA LEU A 98 -7.86 15.23 -1.70
C LEU A 98 -7.14 16.30 -0.86
N ARG A 99 -7.88 17.07 -0.09
CA ARG A 99 -7.31 18.08 0.81
C ARG A 99 -6.44 17.43 1.88
N GLU A 100 -6.92 16.37 2.52
CA GLU A 100 -6.17 15.64 3.53
C GLU A 100 -4.90 15.01 2.93
N LEU A 101 -4.99 14.40 1.75
CA LEU A 101 -3.83 13.86 1.05
C LEU A 101 -2.82 14.94 0.68
N SER A 102 -3.30 16.10 0.23
CA SER A 102 -2.45 17.26 -0.08
C SER A 102 -1.70 17.76 1.15
N ASP A 103 -2.38 17.84 2.29
CA ASP A 103 -1.74 18.27 3.55
C ASP A 103 -0.72 17.24 4.04
N ARG A 104 -1.03 15.96 3.97
CA ARG A 104 -0.10 14.88 4.35
C ARG A 104 1.11 14.80 3.42
N ALA A 105 0.92 15.03 2.14
CA ALA A 105 1.98 14.98 1.13
C ALA A 105 3.08 16.02 1.31
N ARG A 106 2.91 16.98 2.19
CA ARG A 106 3.99 17.91 2.56
C ARG A 106 5.13 17.22 3.31
N ASN A 107 4.81 16.20 4.10
CA ASN A 107 5.77 15.51 4.98
C ASN A 107 5.77 13.99 4.84
N GLU A 108 4.79 13.42 4.13
CA GLU A 108 4.60 11.99 3.99
C GLU A 108 4.53 11.62 2.51
N SER A 109 5.02 10.43 2.18
CA SER A 109 4.69 9.79 0.91
C SER A 109 3.27 9.22 0.97
N LEU A 110 2.69 8.93 -0.18
CA LEU A 110 1.36 8.35 -0.29
C LEU A 110 1.44 6.98 -0.92
N THR A 111 0.47 6.12 -0.61
CA THR A 111 0.30 4.85 -1.32
C THR A 111 -1.15 4.62 -1.69
N ILE A 112 -1.35 4.11 -2.89
CA ILE A 112 -2.66 3.91 -3.50
C ILE A 112 -2.66 2.58 -4.24
N THR A 113 -3.77 1.84 -4.13
CA THR A 113 -4.04 0.70 -4.99
C THR A 113 -4.87 1.16 -6.18
N PRO A 114 -4.27 1.24 -7.39
CA PRO A 114 -4.88 1.95 -8.52
C PRO A 114 -6.06 1.21 -9.15
N ASP A 115 -6.26 -0.07 -8.85
CA ASP A 115 -7.43 -0.83 -9.27
C ASP A 115 -8.67 -0.59 -8.40
N GLY A 116 -8.53 0.26 -7.37
CA GLY A 116 -9.63 0.75 -6.55
C GLY A 116 -10.27 -0.32 -5.66
N PRO A 117 -11.38 0.04 -4.96
CA PRO A 117 -12.03 -0.86 -4.01
C PRO A 117 -12.90 -1.96 -4.65
N ARG A 118 -13.24 -1.81 -5.93
CA ARG A 118 -14.18 -2.69 -6.65
C ARG A 118 -13.64 -3.22 -7.97
N GLY A 119 -12.41 -2.90 -8.31
CA GLY A 119 -11.80 -3.31 -9.57
C GLY A 119 -12.28 -2.52 -10.79
N PRO A 120 -12.13 -3.07 -11.99
CA PRO A 120 -11.63 -4.43 -12.28
C PRO A 120 -10.19 -4.69 -11.85
N ARG A 121 -9.92 -5.94 -11.48
CA ARG A 121 -8.58 -6.40 -11.06
C ARG A 121 -7.50 -6.00 -12.06
N ARG A 122 -6.41 -5.45 -11.58
CA ARG A 122 -5.25 -5.02 -12.38
C ARG A 122 -5.58 -4.03 -13.50
N ARG A 123 -6.55 -3.18 -13.27
CA ARG A 123 -6.84 -2.05 -14.16
C ARG A 123 -6.59 -0.74 -13.46
N LEU A 124 -5.78 0.08 -14.11
CA LEU A 124 -5.43 1.39 -13.61
C LEU A 124 -6.64 2.33 -13.67
N ALA A 125 -7.11 2.79 -12.53
CA ALA A 125 -8.07 3.87 -12.46
C ALA A 125 -7.39 5.22 -12.63
N VAL A 126 -8.06 6.15 -13.29
CA VAL A 126 -7.53 7.49 -13.61
C VAL A 126 -7.19 8.30 -12.34
N GLY A 127 -7.83 7.96 -11.21
CA GLY A 127 -7.70 8.71 -9.97
C GLY A 127 -6.27 8.84 -9.45
N CYS A 128 -5.42 7.83 -9.63
CA CYS A 128 -4.03 7.92 -9.17
C CYS A 128 -3.20 8.88 -10.03
N VAL A 129 -3.44 8.90 -11.34
CA VAL A 129 -2.80 9.85 -12.25
C VAL A 129 -3.27 11.27 -11.99
N PHE A 130 -4.56 11.44 -11.78
CA PHE A 130 -5.15 12.73 -11.40
C PHE A 130 -4.53 13.26 -10.10
N LEU A 131 -4.40 12.43 -9.08
CA LEU A 131 -3.79 12.81 -7.81
C LEU A 131 -2.33 13.23 -7.99
N ALA A 132 -1.54 12.43 -8.71
CA ALA A 132 -0.13 12.74 -8.98
C ALA A 132 0.03 14.07 -9.72
N SER A 133 -0.80 14.30 -10.73
CA SER A 133 -0.81 15.55 -11.50
C SER A 133 -1.19 16.76 -10.64
N THR A 134 -2.22 16.60 -9.80
CA THR A 134 -2.71 17.67 -8.92
C THR A 134 -1.70 18.02 -7.85
N LEU A 135 -1.10 17.03 -7.21
CA LEU A 135 -0.11 17.22 -6.14
C LEU A 135 1.31 17.48 -6.67
N LYS A 136 1.55 17.25 -7.96
CA LYS A 136 2.88 17.33 -8.59
C LYS A 136 3.91 16.44 -7.90
N ILE A 137 3.50 15.23 -7.57
CA ILE A 137 4.33 14.21 -6.93
C ILE A 137 4.53 13.04 -7.89
N PRO A 138 5.77 12.54 -8.05
CA PRO A 138 6.03 11.43 -8.95
C PRO A 138 5.40 10.14 -8.46
N ILE A 139 4.90 9.33 -9.41
CA ILE A 139 4.41 7.98 -9.15
C ILE A 139 5.58 7.01 -9.24
N VAL A 140 5.65 6.11 -8.27
CA VAL A 140 6.56 4.96 -8.27
C VAL A 140 5.71 3.70 -8.41
N ALA A 141 5.80 3.06 -9.55
CA ALA A 141 5.08 1.81 -9.81
C ALA A 141 5.82 0.63 -9.18
N MET A 142 5.07 -0.22 -8.48
CA MET A 142 5.62 -1.43 -7.85
C MET A 142 4.82 -2.66 -8.26
N GLY A 143 5.51 -3.74 -8.51
CA GLY A 143 4.91 -5.05 -8.75
C GLY A 143 5.36 -6.05 -7.70
N PHE A 144 4.44 -6.85 -7.18
CA PHE A 144 4.72 -7.88 -6.20
C PHE A 144 4.10 -9.21 -6.61
N GLY A 145 4.69 -10.31 -6.15
CA GLY A 145 4.17 -11.63 -6.35
C GLY A 145 4.71 -12.60 -5.30
N TYR A 146 4.00 -13.71 -5.12
CA TYR A 146 4.36 -14.79 -4.21
C TYR A 146 4.43 -16.12 -4.95
N ASP A 147 5.25 -17.04 -4.45
CA ASP A 147 5.18 -18.42 -4.88
C ASP A 147 3.99 -19.11 -4.19
N ARG A 148 3.09 -19.71 -4.95
CA ARG A 148 1.94 -20.46 -4.44
C ARG A 148 1.15 -19.75 -3.30
N PRO A 149 0.70 -18.50 -3.46
CA PRO A 149 -0.11 -17.85 -2.45
C PRO A 149 -1.47 -18.50 -2.29
N TRP A 150 -2.08 -18.39 -1.12
CA TRP A 150 -3.51 -18.59 -1.00
C TRP A 150 -4.22 -17.40 -1.64
N ARG A 151 -5.28 -17.69 -2.40
CA ARG A 151 -6.09 -16.63 -3.02
C ARG A 151 -7.52 -16.70 -2.52
N LEU A 152 -8.03 -15.55 -2.11
CA LEU A 152 -9.42 -15.41 -1.69
C LEU A 152 -10.34 -15.32 -2.91
N GLY A 153 -11.61 -15.68 -2.72
CA GLY A 153 -12.66 -15.54 -3.74
C GLY A 153 -13.18 -14.12 -3.95
N THR A 154 -12.35 -13.12 -3.71
CA THR A 154 -12.66 -11.70 -3.89
C THR A 154 -12.46 -11.26 -5.34
N TRP A 155 -12.96 -10.07 -5.70
CA TRP A 155 -12.85 -9.53 -7.05
C TRP A 155 -11.39 -9.39 -7.52
N ASP A 156 -10.47 -9.10 -6.60
CA ASP A 156 -9.05 -8.93 -6.87
C ASP A 156 -8.25 -10.23 -6.71
N LYS A 157 -8.88 -11.32 -6.28
CA LYS A 157 -8.21 -12.57 -5.92
C LYS A 157 -7.07 -12.33 -4.92
N PHE A 158 -7.41 -11.65 -3.83
CA PHE A 158 -6.45 -11.22 -2.81
C PHE A 158 -5.46 -12.32 -2.45
N ALA A 159 -4.17 -12.02 -2.55
CA ALA A 159 -3.10 -12.97 -2.35
C ALA A 159 -2.61 -12.95 -0.90
N ILE A 160 -2.61 -14.11 -0.28
CA ILE A 160 -2.08 -14.31 1.07
C ILE A 160 -0.82 -15.15 0.97
N PRO A 161 0.36 -14.62 1.30
CA PRO A 161 1.59 -15.40 1.23
C PRO A 161 1.57 -16.53 2.24
N ARG A 162 2.01 -17.71 1.83
CA ARG A 162 2.13 -18.85 2.75
C ARG A 162 3.30 -18.64 3.70
N PRO A 163 3.19 -19.09 4.97
CA PRO A 163 4.33 -19.09 5.88
C PRO A 163 5.54 -19.79 5.28
N GLY A 164 6.72 -19.17 5.38
CA GLY A 164 7.96 -19.72 4.79
C GLY A 164 8.05 -19.65 3.27
N GLY A 165 7.06 -19.09 2.59
CA GLY A 165 7.04 -18.89 1.14
C GLY A 165 8.05 -17.83 0.66
N ARG A 166 7.98 -17.55 -0.64
CA ARG A 166 8.84 -16.53 -1.28
C ARG A 166 8.00 -15.40 -1.84
N GLY A 167 8.46 -14.17 -1.60
CA GLY A 167 7.92 -12.96 -2.21
C GLY A 167 8.94 -12.31 -3.14
N ARG A 168 8.47 -11.68 -4.19
CA ARG A 168 9.28 -10.89 -5.12
C ARG A 168 8.62 -9.54 -5.33
N GLY A 169 9.45 -8.51 -5.42
CA GLY A 169 9.00 -7.17 -5.76
C GLY A 169 9.92 -6.53 -6.79
N VAL A 170 9.33 -5.69 -7.62
CA VAL A 170 10.02 -4.81 -8.55
C VAL A 170 9.51 -3.40 -8.32
N VAL A 171 10.44 -2.46 -8.18
CA VAL A 171 10.14 -1.04 -7.94
C VAL A 171 10.76 -0.24 -9.08
N GLY A 172 9.90 0.49 -9.79
CA GLY A 172 10.30 1.31 -10.94
C GLY A 172 10.62 2.75 -10.62
#